data_09f049212e0ea50e19a5ca25551a53f5
#
_entry.id   09f049212e0ea50e19a5ca25551a53f5
#
_cell.length_a   1.000
_cell.length_b   1.000
_cell.length_c   1.000
_cell.angle_alpha   90.00
_cell.angle_beta   90.00
_cell.angle_gamma   90.00
#
_symmetry.space_group_name_H-M   'P 1'
#
loop_
_entity.id
_entity.type
_entity.pdbx_description
1 polymer ?
#
loop_
_entity_poly.entity_id
_entity_poly.type
_entity_poly.pdbx_seq_one_letter_code
_entity_poly.pdbx_strand_id
1 'polypeptide(L)'
;MKIIRNVLIIALAFLLQSTLFGRFSIWGVKPDLAMLVLIFLVSSSGQVESVLYGFFIGFLQDVYSPEFLGINSFTMSLMGFFLDISKERLTVENFSVKAVVAFTVCIVHDVIFLSFYTKFDSFIMLKLFIRESLLGAVYTSFLLVIIVIVWEHAIRGGFDFVAQGLFGNRR
;
A
#
# COMPACT_ATOMS: atom_id res chain seq x y z
N MET A 1 8.17 18.42 10.44
CA MET A 1 8.94 17.69 9.42
C MET A 1 8.30 16.36 9.01
N LYS A 2 7.74 15.53 9.92
CA LYS A 2 7.05 14.25 9.55
C LYS A 2 5.90 14.43 8.54
N ILE A 3 4.99 15.37 8.78
CA ILE A 3 3.81 15.60 7.94
C ILE A 3 4.21 15.96 6.50
N ILE A 4 5.14 16.89 6.32
CA ILE A 4 5.60 17.31 4.98
C ILE A 4 6.22 16.14 4.23
N ARG A 5 7.05 15.34 4.89
CA ARG A 5 7.63 14.12 4.30
C ARG A 5 6.55 13.14 3.85
N ASN A 6 5.55 12.88 4.69
CA ASN A 6 4.49 11.92 4.40
C ASN A 6 3.59 12.42 3.26
N VAL A 7 3.28 13.71 3.20
CA VAL A 7 2.56 14.33 2.07
C VAL A 7 3.36 14.21 0.77
N LEU A 8 4.68 14.43 0.81
CA LEU A 8 5.54 14.24 -0.35
C LEU A 8 5.57 12.78 -0.83
N ILE A 9 5.60 11.82 0.08
CA ILE A 9 5.54 10.38 -0.26
C ILE A 9 4.21 10.05 -0.96
N ILE A 10 3.08 10.54 -0.44
CA ILE A 10 1.76 10.35 -1.03
C ILE A 10 1.72 10.98 -2.43
N ALA A 11 2.16 12.23 -2.57
CA ALA A 11 2.18 12.93 -3.85
C ALA A 11 3.07 12.22 -4.88
N LEU A 12 4.28 11.78 -4.47
CA LEU A 12 5.19 11.05 -5.33
C LEU A 12 4.60 9.71 -5.78
N ALA A 13 3.99 8.96 -4.87
CA ALA A 13 3.33 7.70 -5.21
C ALA A 13 2.19 7.91 -6.21
N PHE A 14 1.42 8.98 -6.03
CA PHE A 14 0.33 9.33 -6.95
C PHE A 14 0.85 9.72 -8.33
N LEU A 15 1.92 10.52 -8.41
CA LEU A 15 2.59 10.85 -9.68
C LEU A 15 3.17 9.59 -10.35
N LEU A 16 3.80 8.70 -9.58
CA LEU A 16 4.27 7.42 -10.11
C LEU A 16 3.10 6.56 -10.60
N GLN A 17 2.03 6.50 -9.83
CA GLN A 17 0.81 5.79 -10.21
C GLN A 17 0.24 6.31 -11.53
N SER A 18 0.15 7.60 -11.73
CA SER A 18 -0.42 8.20 -12.95
C SER A 18 0.48 8.07 -14.18
N THR A 19 1.81 8.10 -14.01
CA THR A 19 2.78 8.09 -15.12
C THR A 19 3.27 6.70 -15.52
N LEU A 20 3.46 5.80 -14.54
CA LEU A 20 4.06 4.49 -14.79
C LEU A 20 3.03 3.40 -15.09
N PHE A 21 1.78 3.56 -14.67
CA PHE A 21 0.78 2.48 -14.76
C PHE A 21 0.31 2.12 -16.16
N GLY A 22 0.48 2.98 -17.15
CA GLY A 22 0.28 2.59 -18.54
C GLY A 22 1.25 1.51 -19.04
N ARG A 23 2.44 1.42 -18.41
CA ARG A 23 3.53 0.53 -18.83
C ARG A 23 3.73 -0.73 -17.99
N PHE A 24 3.31 -0.71 -16.71
CA PHE A 24 3.49 -1.83 -15.77
C PHE A 24 2.23 -2.67 -15.53
N SER A 25 1.25 -2.56 -16.41
CA SER A 25 0.07 -3.43 -16.37
C SER A 25 0.44 -4.81 -16.93
N ILE A 26 0.47 -5.82 -16.04
CA ILE A 26 0.64 -7.23 -16.43
C ILE A 26 -0.76 -7.83 -16.62
N TRP A 27 -1.10 -8.24 -17.83
CA TRP A 27 -2.42 -8.76 -18.21
C TRP A 27 -3.60 -7.83 -17.90
N GLY A 28 -3.38 -6.52 -17.92
CA GLY A 28 -4.39 -5.51 -17.61
C GLY A 28 -4.57 -5.25 -16.10
N VAL A 29 -3.89 -5.99 -15.24
CA VAL A 29 -3.94 -5.82 -13.78
C VAL A 29 -2.80 -4.92 -13.32
N LYS A 30 -3.12 -4.00 -12.41
CA LYS A 30 -2.18 -3.02 -11.86
C LYS A 30 -2.02 -3.26 -10.36
N PRO A 31 -0.79 -3.10 -9.81
CA PRO A 31 -0.62 -3.14 -8.37
C PRO A 31 -1.20 -1.87 -7.73
N ASP A 32 -1.71 -1.98 -6.54
CA ASP A 32 -2.22 -0.82 -5.79
C ASP A 32 -1.09 -0.15 -5.00
N LEU A 33 -0.46 0.87 -5.60
CA LEU A 33 0.58 1.66 -4.92
C LEU A 33 0.01 2.51 -3.79
N ALA A 34 -1.24 2.95 -3.89
CA ALA A 34 -1.90 3.71 -2.84
C ALA A 34 -1.99 2.87 -1.56
N MET A 35 -2.37 1.60 -1.69
CA MET A 35 -2.38 0.64 -0.59
C MET A 35 -0.98 0.39 -0.03
N LEU A 36 0.05 0.25 -0.88
CA LEU A 36 1.43 0.08 -0.44
C LEU A 36 1.92 1.28 0.39
N VAL A 37 1.62 2.50 -0.08
CA VAL A 37 1.96 3.73 0.64
C VAL A 37 1.22 3.80 1.96
N LEU A 38 -0.06 3.44 2.00
CA LEU A 38 -0.84 3.39 3.23
C LEU A 38 -0.20 2.44 4.25
N ILE A 39 0.16 1.22 3.85
CA ILE A 39 0.84 0.23 4.72
C ILE A 39 2.14 0.80 5.28
N PHE A 40 2.94 1.46 4.44
CA PHE A 40 4.20 2.07 4.87
C PHE A 40 3.99 3.21 5.87
N LEU A 41 3.03 4.10 5.63
CA LEU A 41 2.74 5.24 6.51
C LEU A 41 2.18 4.79 7.86
N VAL A 42 1.28 3.81 7.86
CA VAL A 42 0.67 3.26 9.08
C VAL A 42 1.71 2.62 9.99
N SER A 43 2.73 1.96 9.45
CA SER A 43 3.79 1.29 10.23
C SER A 43 4.50 2.23 11.23
N SER A 44 4.52 3.54 10.96
CA SER A 44 5.19 4.56 11.79
C SER A 44 4.26 5.59 12.41
N SER A 45 2.95 5.36 12.35
CA SER A 45 1.91 6.33 12.73
C SER A 45 1.02 5.81 13.85
N GLY A 46 0.27 6.71 14.49
CA GLY A 46 -0.79 6.34 15.43
C GLY A 46 -2.13 6.10 14.72
N GLN A 47 -3.12 5.59 15.46
CA GLN A 47 -4.41 5.18 14.91
C GLN A 47 -5.13 6.32 14.16
N VAL A 48 -5.18 7.50 14.75
CA VAL A 48 -5.84 8.67 14.13
C VAL A 48 -5.12 9.09 12.86
N GLU A 49 -3.77 9.13 12.88
CA GLU A 49 -2.97 9.45 11.71
C GLU A 49 -3.18 8.43 10.58
N SER A 50 -3.26 7.14 10.92
CA SER A 50 -3.47 6.05 9.98
C SER A 50 -4.80 6.18 9.23
N VAL A 51 -5.88 6.51 9.95
CA VAL A 51 -7.21 6.77 9.36
C VAL A 51 -7.17 8.00 8.46
N LEU A 52 -6.52 9.08 8.90
CA LEU A 52 -6.38 10.29 8.11
C LEU A 52 -5.57 10.07 6.83
N TYR A 53 -4.47 9.31 6.88
CA TYR A 53 -3.71 8.96 5.67
C TYR A 53 -4.56 8.15 4.70
N GLY A 54 -5.32 7.17 5.20
CA GLY A 54 -6.28 6.43 4.39
C GLY A 54 -7.29 7.36 3.71
N PHE A 55 -7.88 8.27 4.48
CA PHE A 55 -8.82 9.26 3.95
C PHE A 55 -8.22 10.10 2.83
N PHE A 56 -7.05 10.69 3.05
CA PHE A 56 -6.43 11.56 2.05
C PHE A 56 -5.98 10.80 0.80
N ILE A 57 -5.44 9.59 0.96
CA ILE A 57 -5.06 8.75 -0.18
C ILE A 57 -6.30 8.37 -0.99
N GLY A 58 -7.37 7.92 -0.33
CA GLY A 58 -8.63 7.59 -0.99
C GLY A 58 -9.30 8.80 -1.63
N PHE A 59 -9.24 9.96 -0.98
CA PHE A 59 -9.77 11.21 -1.56
C PHE A 59 -9.05 11.60 -2.86
N LEU A 60 -7.74 11.44 -2.91
CA LEU A 60 -6.99 11.63 -4.15
C LEU A 60 -7.43 10.65 -5.26
N GLN A 61 -7.72 9.39 -4.91
CA GLN A 61 -8.26 8.42 -5.87
C GLN A 61 -9.67 8.83 -6.35
N ASP A 62 -10.53 9.28 -5.44
CA ASP A 62 -11.89 9.75 -5.75
C ASP A 62 -11.90 10.94 -6.72
N VAL A 63 -10.94 11.86 -6.61
CA VAL A 63 -10.80 13.00 -7.53
C VAL A 63 -10.58 12.54 -8.98
N TYR A 64 -9.91 11.39 -9.18
CA TYR A 64 -9.72 10.80 -10.52
C TYR A 64 -10.92 9.97 -11.01
N SER A 65 -11.86 9.64 -10.11
CA SER A 65 -13.05 8.84 -10.42
C SER A 65 -14.31 9.51 -9.84
N PRO A 66 -14.73 10.66 -10.36
CA PRO A 66 -15.77 11.48 -9.74
C PRO A 66 -17.15 10.82 -9.67
N GLU A 67 -17.41 9.79 -10.47
CA GLU A 67 -18.67 9.02 -10.44
C GLU A 67 -18.88 8.27 -9.10
N PHE A 68 -17.82 8.02 -8.37
CA PHE A 68 -17.80 7.25 -7.12
C PHE A 68 -17.14 8.01 -5.97
N LEU A 69 -17.30 9.33 -5.97
CA LEU A 69 -16.75 10.23 -4.97
C LEU A 69 -17.09 9.77 -3.54
N GLY A 70 -16.05 9.59 -2.71
CA GLY A 70 -16.15 9.22 -1.31
C GLY A 70 -15.99 7.72 -1.03
N ILE A 71 -16.15 6.84 -2.03
CA ILE A 71 -16.02 5.39 -1.80
C ILE A 71 -14.57 5.01 -1.49
N ASN A 72 -13.60 5.50 -2.27
CA ASN A 72 -12.18 5.24 -1.98
C ASN A 72 -11.76 5.91 -0.68
N SER A 73 -12.20 7.15 -0.40
CA SER A 73 -11.94 7.84 0.87
C SER A 73 -12.42 7.03 2.06
N PHE A 74 -13.62 6.49 1.99
CA PHE A 74 -14.22 5.67 3.04
C PHE A 74 -13.47 4.34 3.21
N THR A 75 -13.28 3.60 2.11
CA THR A 75 -12.64 2.28 2.15
C THR A 75 -11.18 2.36 2.60
N MET A 76 -10.41 3.33 2.11
CA MET A 76 -9.02 3.53 2.52
C MET A 76 -8.89 4.00 3.98
N SER A 77 -9.83 4.82 4.49
CA SER A 77 -9.88 5.17 5.91
C SER A 77 -10.07 3.94 6.78
N LEU A 78 -10.98 3.06 6.37
CA LEU A 78 -11.25 1.80 7.05
C LEU A 78 -10.02 0.88 7.01
N MET A 79 -9.32 0.83 5.87
CA MET A 79 -8.07 0.07 5.77
C MET A 79 -6.97 0.65 6.66
N GLY A 80 -6.85 1.98 6.77
CA GLY A 80 -5.95 2.64 7.70
C GLY A 80 -6.19 2.21 9.16
N PHE A 81 -7.46 2.11 9.55
CA PHE A 81 -7.85 1.63 10.88
C PHE A 81 -7.47 0.15 11.09
N PHE A 82 -7.79 -0.74 10.14
CA PHE A 82 -7.46 -2.16 10.26
C PHE A 82 -5.95 -2.43 10.22
N LEU A 83 -5.22 -1.68 9.42
CA LEU A 83 -3.76 -1.76 9.36
C LEU A 83 -3.12 -1.34 10.68
N ASP A 84 -3.64 -0.29 11.33
CA ASP A 84 -3.11 0.15 12.62
C ASP A 84 -3.30 -0.91 13.70
N ILE A 85 -4.47 -1.56 13.76
CA ILE A 85 -4.69 -2.69 14.67
C ILE A 85 -3.74 -3.87 14.37
N SER A 86 -3.40 -4.06 13.09
CA SER A 86 -2.54 -5.16 12.62
C SER A 86 -1.06 -4.79 12.55
N LYS A 87 -0.66 -3.57 12.92
CA LYS A 87 0.71 -3.06 12.71
C LYS A 87 1.79 -3.85 13.43
N GLU A 88 1.47 -4.45 14.58
CA GLU A 88 2.40 -5.32 15.30
C GLU A 88 2.83 -6.51 14.43
N ARG A 89 1.92 -7.05 13.62
CA ARG A 89 2.20 -8.14 12.68
C ARG A 89 3.05 -7.66 11.49
N LEU A 90 2.90 -6.41 11.08
CA LEU A 90 3.72 -5.80 10.02
C LEU A 90 5.15 -5.52 10.49
N THR A 91 5.36 -5.36 11.79
CA THR A 91 6.69 -5.11 12.40
C THR A 91 7.51 -6.39 12.57
N VAL A 92 6.87 -7.56 12.51
CA VAL A 92 7.56 -8.86 12.59
C VAL A 92 8.52 -9.01 11.39
N GLU A 93 9.73 -9.56 11.62
CA GLU A 93 10.74 -9.75 10.57
C GLU A 93 10.34 -10.75 9.47
N ASN A 94 9.24 -11.48 9.67
CA ASN A 94 8.79 -12.51 8.73
C ASN A 94 8.07 -11.90 7.51
N PHE A 95 8.70 -11.99 6.34
CA PHE A 95 8.15 -11.51 5.06
C PHE A 95 6.81 -12.16 4.70
N SER A 96 6.61 -13.44 5.05
CA SER A 96 5.36 -14.14 4.78
C SER A 96 4.18 -13.52 5.54
N VAL A 97 4.39 -13.10 6.80
CA VAL A 97 3.36 -12.42 7.59
C VAL A 97 3.00 -11.07 6.96
N LYS A 98 3.99 -10.29 6.54
CA LYS A 98 3.77 -9.01 5.85
C LYS A 98 2.98 -9.20 4.55
N ALA A 99 3.34 -10.21 3.75
CA ALA A 99 2.63 -10.54 2.52
C ALA A 99 1.16 -10.93 2.76
N VAL A 100 0.90 -11.78 3.77
CA VAL A 100 -0.46 -12.22 4.12
C VAL A 100 -1.30 -11.05 4.61
N VAL A 101 -0.76 -10.16 5.44
CA VAL A 101 -1.49 -8.96 5.90
C VAL A 101 -1.81 -8.06 4.72
N ALA A 102 -0.84 -7.77 3.85
CA ALA A 102 -1.06 -6.94 2.67
C ALA A 102 -2.11 -7.55 1.74
N PHE A 103 -2.01 -8.84 1.47
CA PHE A 103 -2.99 -9.56 0.64
C PHE A 103 -4.40 -9.46 1.24
N THR A 104 -4.53 -9.74 2.54
CA THR A 104 -5.83 -9.68 3.23
C THR A 104 -6.45 -8.29 3.17
N VAL A 105 -5.65 -7.25 3.41
CA VAL A 105 -6.12 -5.87 3.39
C VAL A 105 -6.53 -5.45 1.98
N CYS A 106 -5.78 -5.82 0.94
CA CYS A 106 -6.17 -5.58 -0.45
C CYS A 106 -7.50 -6.26 -0.79
N ILE A 107 -7.66 -7.54 -0.42
CA ILE A 107 -8.92 -8.25 -0.66
C ILE A 107 -10.10 -7.61 0.05
N VAL A 108 -9.95 -7.24 1.32
CA VAL A 108 -11.02 -6.60 2.09
C VAL A 108 -11.38 -5.23 1.49
N HIS A 109 -10.37 -4.44 1.10
CA HIS A 109 -10.57 -3.18 0.39
C HIS A 109 -11.40 -3.39 -0.87
N ASP A 110 -10.98 -4.31 -1.73
CA ASP A 110 -11.62 -4.55 -3.02
C ASP A 110 -13.03 -5.10 -2.89
N VAL A 111 -13.28 -5.99 -1.91
CA VAL A 111 -14.64 -6.47 -1.63
C VAL A 111 -15.56 -5.32 -1.25
N ILE A 112 -15.12 -4.43 -0.36
CA ILE A 112 -15.93 -3.28 0.06
C ILE A 112 -16.10 -2.33 -1.14
N PHE A 113 -15.02 -1.95 -1.82
CA PHE A 113 -15.07 -1.05 -2.98
C PHE A 113 -15.99 -1.58 -4.07
N LEU A 114 -15.81 -2.84 -4.49
CA LEU A 114 -16.62 -3.46 -5.53
C LEU A 114 -18.10 -3.59 -5.14
N SER A 115 -18.40 -3.81 -3.86
CA SER A 115 -19.80 -3.86 -3.40
C SER A 115 -20.54 -2.56 -3.71
N PHE A 116 -19.91 -1.42 -3.44
CA PHE A 116 -20.49 -0.12 -3.79
C PHE A 116 -20.41 0.18 -5.29
N TYR A 117 -19.29 -0.14 -5.93
CA TYR A 117 -19.06 0.09 -7.35
C TYR A 117 -20.08 -0.62 -8.24
N THR A 118 -20.37 -1.88 -7.93
CA THR A 118 -21.34 -2.71 -8.70
C THR A 118 -22.78 -2.53 -8.21
N LYS A 119 -23.04 -1.63 -7.26
CA LYS A 119 -24.36 -1.44 -6.63
C LYS A 119 -24.94 -2.76 -6.10
N PHE A 120 -24.06 -3.60 -5.51
CA PHE A 120 -24.39 -4.92 -4.97
C PHE A 120 -24.87 -5.96 -6.01
N ASP A 121 -24.56 -5.76 -7.30
CA ASP A 121 -24.76 -6.80 -8.31
C ASP A 121 -23.73 -7.93 -8.13
N SER A 122 -24.18 -9.04 -7.56
CA SER A 122 -23.31 -10.16 -7.17
C SER A 122 -22.60 -10.81 -8.36
N PHE A 123 -23.20 -10.82 -9.54
CA PHE A 123 -22.61 -11.45 -10.73
C PHE A 123 -21.47 -10.61 -11.30
N ILE A 124 -21.70 -9.30 -11.44
CA ILE A 124 -20.67 -8.35 -11.90
C ILE A 124 -19.53 -8.27 -10.89
N MET A 125 -19.87 -8.19 -9.60
CA MET A 125 -18.89 -8.16 -8.51
C MET A 125 -17.98 -9.38 -8.53
N LEU A 126 -18.53 -10.59 -8.64
CA LEU A 126 -17.75 -11.84 -8.66
C LEU A 126 -16.80 -11.88 -9.87
N LYS A 127 -17.27 -11.46 -11.05
CA LYS A 127 -16.47 -11.42 -12.26
C LYS A 127 -15.28 -10.47 -12.14
N LEU A 128 -15.50 -9.24 -11.64
CA LEU A 128 -14.44 -8.25 -11.44
C LEU A 128 -13.48 -8.70 -10.32
N PHE A 129 -14.01 -9.25 -9.24
CA PHE A 129 -13.21 -9.73 -8.13
C PHE A 129 -12.22 -10.82 -8.55
N ILE A 130 -12.65 -11.82 -9.29
CA ILE A 130 -11.78 -12.90 -9.75
C ILE A 130 -10.75 -12.38 -10.76
N ARG A 131 -11.16 -11.48 -11.66
CA ARG A 131 -10.32 -11.02 -12.75
C ARG A 131 -9.30 -9.98 -12.32
N GLU A 132 -9.69 -9.03 -11.47
CA GLU A 132 -8.90 -7.83 -11.17
C GLU A 132 -8.37 -7.84 -9.73
N SER A 133 -9.23 -8.11 -8.75
CA SER A 133 -8.87 -7.99 -7.34
C SER A 133 -7.91 -9.08 -6.86
N LEU A 134 -8.18 -10.33 -7.19
CA LEU A 134 -7.30 -11.44 -6.79
C LEU A 134 -5.89 -11.29 -7.35
N LEU A 135 -5.78 -11.03 -8.64
CA LEU A 135 -4.49 -10.84 -9.29
C LEU A 135 -3.80 -9.55 -8.79
N GLY A 136 -4.57 -8.47 -8.60
CA GLY A 136 -4.08 -7.21 -8.05
C GLY A 136 -3.53 -7.36 -6.64
N ALA A 137 -4.25 -8.07 -5.76
CA ALA A 137 -3.82 -8.33 -4.38
C ALA A 137 -2.54 -9.17 -4.32
N VAL A 138 -2.42 -10.22 -5.16
CA VAL A 138 -1.18 -11.01 -5.27
C VAL A 138 -0.03 -10.13 -5.75
N TYR A 139 -0.24 -9.33 -6.79
CA TYR A 139 0.78 -8.44 -7.34
C TYR A 139 1.23 -7.39 -6.33
N THR A 140 0.29 -6.74 -5.65
CA THR A 140 0.57 -5.75 -4.60
C THR A 140 1.34 -6.35 -3.43
N SER A 141 0.94 -7.55 -2.98
CA SER A 141 1.62 -8.26 -1.89
C SER A 141 3.05 -8.67 -2.26
N PHE A 142 3.26 -9.15 -3.48
CA PHE A 142 4.59 -9.50 -4.00
C PHE A 142 5.48 -8.26 -4.09
N LEU A 143 4.94 -7.13 -4.59
CA LEU A 143 5.65 -5.87 -4.68
C LEU A 143 6.04 -5.33 -3.29
N LEU A 144 5.15 -5.45 -2.29
CA LEU A 144 5.47 -5.08 -0.91
C LEU A 144 6.66 -5.86 -0.38
N VAL A 145 6.70 -7.18 -0.59
CA VAL A 145 7.82 -8.01 -0.14
C VAL A 145 9.12 -7.58 -0.82
N ILE A 146 9.10 -7.33 -2.13
CA ILE A 146 10.29 -6.84 -2.84
C ILE A 146 10.77 -5.50 -2.27
N ILE A 147 9.85 -4.54 -2.08
CA ILE A 147 10.20 -3.23 -1.54
C ILE A 147 10.82 -3.36 -0.15
N VAL A 148 10.26 -4.21 0.72
CA VAL A 148 10.79 -4.43 2.07
C VAL A 148 12.17 -5.07 2.01
N ILE A 149 12.39 -6.09 1.17
CA ILE A 149 13.70 -6.74 1.01
C ILE A 149 14.74 -5.73 0.51
N VAL A 150 14.41 -4.95 -0.52
CA VAL A 150 15.32 -3.93 -1.07
C VAL A 150 15.64 -2.87 0.00
N TRP A 151 14.64 -2.44 0.76
CA TRP A 151 14.80 -1.46 1.83
C TRP A 151 15.71 -1.99 2.94
N GLU A 152 15.50 -3.23 3.41
CA GLU A 152 16.34 -3.85 4.43
C GLU A 152 17.79 -4.02 3.95
N HIS A 153 17.99 -4.45 2.71
CA HIS A 153 19.33 -4.57 2.12
C HIS A 153 20.04 -3.22 1.99
N ALA A 154 19.32 -2.18 1.56
CA ALA A 154 19.87 -0.84 1.42
C ALA A 154 20.30 -0.25 2.78
N ILE A 155 19.51 -0.49 3.84
CA ILE A 155 19.85 -0.01 5.19
C ILE A 155 21.00 -0.83 5.79
N ARG A 156 20.95 -2.16 5.72
CA ARG A 156 22.01 -3.04 6.26
C ARG A 156 23.32 -2.84 5.51
N GLY A 157 23.30 -2.84 4.17
CA GLY A 157 24.48 -2.59 3.34
C GLY A 157 25.10 -1.21 3.55
N GLY A 158 24.28 -0.17 3.76
CA GLY A 158 24.77 1.17 4.09
C GLY A 158 25.41 1.24 5.47
N PHE A 159 24.88 0.52 6.44
CA PHE A 159 25.44 0.49 7.80
C PHE A 159 26.78 -0.27 7.86
N ASP A 160 26.90 -1.37 7.16
CA ASP A 160 28.15 -2.15 7.05
C ASP A 160 29.24 -1.35 6.34
N PHE A 161 28.92 -0.62 5.30
CA PHE A 161 29.85 0.25 4.58
C PHE A 161 30.38 1.40 5.47
N VAL A 162 29.48 2.03 6.23
CA VAL A 162 29.85 3.12 7.18
C VAL A 162 30.65 2.55 8.37
N ALA A 163 30.27 1.39 8.89
CA ALA A 163 30.99 0.73 9.99
C ALA A 163 32.39 0.30 9.56
N GLN A 164 32.56 -0.28 8.36
CA GLN A 164 33.89 -0.62 7.83
C GLN A 164 34.73 0.62 7.54
N GLY A 165 34.12 1.73 7.07
CA GLY A 165 34.81 3.01 6.84
C GLY A 165 35.28 3.68 8.14
N LEU A 166 34.52 3.56 9.22
CA LEU A 166 34.84 4.19 10.51
C LEU A 166 35.72 3.33 11.41
N PHE A 167 35.63 1.99 11.31
CA PHE A 167 36.35 1.04 12.20
C PHE A 167 37.39 0.17 11.49
N GLY A 168 37.47 0.23 10.18
CA GLY A 168 38.30 -0.64 9.33
C GLY A 168 39.77 -0.29 9.23
N ASN A 169 40.32 0.62 10.05
CA ASN A 169 41.75 0.94 10.04
C ASN A 169 42.38 0.89 11.44
N ARG A 170 42.32 -0.31 12.06
CA ARG A 170 43.21 -0.65 13.17
C ARG A 170 43.83 -2.02 12.91
N ARG A 171 44.83 -2.03 12.08
CA ARG A 171 45.93 -3.01 12.16
C ARG A 171 47.24 -2.27 12.16
#